data_1995fdcfd7f3f7ce5f918ab248eb603e
#
_entry.id   1995fdcfd7f3f7ce5f918ab248eb603e
#
_cell.length_a   1.000
_cell.length_b   1.000
_cell.length_c   1.000
_cell.angle_alpha   90.00
_cell.angle_beta   90.00
_cell.angle_gamma   90.00
#
_symmetry.space_group_name_H-M   'P 1'
#
loop_
_entity.id
_entity.type
_entity.pdbx_description
1 polymer ?
#
loop_
_entity_poly.entity_id
_entity_poly.type
_entity_poly.pdbx_seq_one_letter_code
_entity_poly.pdbx_strand_id
1 'polypeptide(L)'
;MAQQESSDSLGIMSSIRSQIGANVDHARPRLGRRMTIEEEQSGEYFRQEQKLEVLPSSTHLEHLCKLKIREPPQLVRKTGIVCTIGPACRTVEMLQLMILNGMNIARMNFSHGTHEYHAETIANVREAALSFSDPRVVAIALDTKGPEIRTGLLKGGPSAEVELTKGASIRLTTDQKVENSGTAFNLYVDYKNITKVLSPGSRIFIDDGLISLIVDEIANDACICTVENGGMLGSRKGVNLPGTPVDLPAVSDKDLKDLQFGVEQGVDIIFASFIRNADGVRTIRKVLGKKGENIKIIAKIESQEGVENADEIIAESDGVMVARGDLGIEIPAEKVFLAQKMLIAKCNLAGKPVICATQMLESMVKKPRPTRAEGGGGHVLSTYMTCECSDVANAVLDGADCVMLSGETAKGDYPVEALKIMHQICKEAEAAMYHTKFFEELLRVTPKPTDTAHTIAIAATSAAVSCHASAILLVTTTGRSAGLLSRYRPPIPIFSISRDDFVSRQLHLWRGVFPLHYKADRDLDWPTDVDNRINYGISVGKDRGFIHKGDTLVVITGWRKGAGHTNTLRIIISP
;
A
#
# COMPACT_ATOMS: atom_id res chain seq x y z
N MET A 1 -53.65 2.45 18.84
CA MET A 1 -52.84 1.26 18.66
C MET A 1 -51.38 1.64 18.28
N ALA A 2 -50.72 2.45 19.11
CA ALA A 2 -49.33 2.87 18.86
C ALA A 2 -48.61 3.20 20.19
N GLN A 3 -48.82 2.41 21.23
CA GLN A 3 -48.18 2.57 22.55
C GLN A 3 -47.82 1.27 23.25
N GLN A 4 -47.82 0.13 22.54
CA GLN A 4 -47.55 -1.17 23.15
C GLN A 4 -46.31 -1.90 22.57
N GLU A 5 -45.62 -1.31 21.58
CA GLU A 5 -44.39 -1.94 20.98
C GLU A 5 -43.04 -1.41 21.54
N SER A 6 -43.04 -0.46 22.49
CA SER A 6 -41.80 0.10 23.05
C SER A 6 -41.32 -0.55 24.36
N SER A 7 -42.11 -1.46 24.98
CA SER A 7 -41.74 -2.10 26.24
C SER A 7 -41.05 -3.46 26.09
N ASP A 8 -41.19 -4.14 24.93
CA ASP A 8 -40.63 -5.48 24.74
C ASP A 8 -39.17 -5.50 24.26
N SER A 9 -38.69 -4.42 23.65
CA SER A 9 -37.30 -4.32 23.22
C SER A 9 -36.30 -4.06 24.36
N LEU A 10 -36.73 -3.46 25.44
CA LEU A 10 -35.91 -3.20 26.64
C LEU A 10 -35.80 -4.45 27.56
N GLY A 11 -36.77 -5.34 27.53
CA GLY A 11 -36.78 -6.59 28.28
C GLY A 11 -35.82 -7.64 27.72
N ILE A 12 -35.64 -7.67 26.41
CA ILE A 12 -34.74 -8.63 25.74
C ILE A 12 -33.27 -8.24 25.91
N MET A 13 -32.95 -6.95 25.97
CA MET A 13 -31.58 -6.46 26.20
C MET A 13 -31.09 -6.68 27.64
N SER A 14 -31.97 -6.68 28.63
CA SER A 14 -31.60 -6.97 30.03
C SER A 14 -31.40 -8.46 30.28
N SER A 15 -32.13 -9.33 29.59
CA SER A 15 -32.00 -10.80 29.69
C SER A 15 -30.70 -11.31 29.03
N ILE A 16 -30.24 -10.68 27.95
CA ILE A 16 -28.98 -11.06 27.30
C ILE A 16 -27.75 -10.64 28.13
N ARG A 17 -27.82 -9.54 28.88
CA ARG A 17 -26.75 -9.12 29.76
C ARG A 17 -26.56 -10.01 30.99
N SER A 18 -27.60 -10.65 31.51
CA SER A 18 -27.51 -11.54 32.67
C SER A 18 -27.03 -12.96 32.34
N GLN A 19 -27.09 -13.39 31.07
CA GLN A 19 -26.62 -14.72 30.64
C GLN A 19 -25.16 -14.74 30.16
N ILE A 20 -24.55 -13.58 29.87
CA ILE A 20 -23.13 -13.49 29.45
C ILE A 20 -22.18 -13.37 30.66
N GLY A 21 -22.72 -13.10 31.88
CA GLY A 21 -21.92 -12.90 33.11
C GLY A 21 -21.53 -14.16 33.90
N ALA A 22 -21.88 -15.37 33.46
CA ALA A 22 -21.83 -16.53 34.36
C ALA A 22 -20.97 -17.72 33.90
N ASN A 23 -19.98 -17.55 32.98
CA ASN A 23 -19.05 -18.65 32.69
C ASN A 23 -17.74 -18.15 32.05
N VAL A 24 -16.90 -17.45 32.79
CA VAL A 24 -15.48 -17.28 32.43
C VAL A 24 -14.62 -17.34 33.70
N ASP A 25 -14.51 -18.53 34.27
CA ASP A 25 -13.49 -18.88 35.22
C ASP A 25 -12.70 -20.06 34.67
N HIS A 26 -11.65 -19.80 33.83
CA HIS A 26 -10.56 -20.74 33.64
C HIS A 26 -9.31 -20.06 33.09
N ALA A 27 -8.27 -20.11 33.96
CA ALA A 27 -6.84 -19.97 33.65
C ALA A 27 -6.33 -18.58 33.18
N ARG A 28 -6.23 -17.64 34.11
CA ARG A 28 -5.32 -16.49 33.99
C ARG A 28 -3.92 -16.88 34.48
N PRO A 29 -2.83 -16.57 33.75
CA PRO A 29 -1.47 -16.73 34.32
C PRO A 29 -1.29 -15.73 35.44
N ARG A 30 -0.89 -16.23 36.64
CA ARG A 30 -0.57 -15.42 37.81
C ARG A 30 0.75 -14.69 37.58
N LEU A 31 0.69 -13.47 37.04
CA LEU A 31 1.76 -12.48 37.24
C LEU A 31 1.60 -11.88 38.65
N GLY A 32 2.66 -11.84 39.41
CA GLY A 32 2.68 -11.66 40.88
C GLY A 32 2.24 -10.30 41.45
N ARG A 33 1.36 -9.54 40.77
CA ARG A 33 0.69 -8.35 41.30
C ARG A 33 -0.77 -8.37 40.89
N ARG A 34 -1.68 -8.26 41.85
CA ARG A 34 -3.11 -8.06 41.58
C ARG A 34 -3.26 -6.66 40.95
N MET A 35 -3.64 -6.59 39.68
CA MET A 35 -4.01 -5.34 39.03
C MET A 35 -5.32 -4.81 39.61
N THR A 36 -5.48 -3.49 39.70
CA THR A 36 -6.76 -2.88 40.07
C THR A 36 -7.79 -3.10 38.97
N ILE A 37 -9.08 -2.99 39.28
CA ILE A 37 -10.16 -3.12 38.29
C ILE A 37 -9.96 -2.11 37.13
N GLU A 38 -9.45 -0.91 37.42
CA GLU A 38 -9.14 0.11 36.42
C GLU A 38 -7.93 -0.29 35.53
N GLU A 39 -6.91 -0.96 36.11
CA GLU A 39 -5.78 -1.50 35.36
C GLU A 39 -6.19 -2.72 34.51
N GLU A 40 -7.16 -3.52 34.95
CA GLU A 40 -7.70 -4.66 34.18
C GLU A 40 -8.51 -4.20 32.95
N GLN A 41 -9.18 -3.05 33.02
CA GLN A 41 -9.93 -2.46 31.91
C GLN A 41 -9.06 -1.64 30.95
N SER A 42 -7.87 -1.23 31.40
CA SER A 42 -6.91 -0.50 30.58
C SER A 42 -6.45 -1.33 29.39
N GLY A 43 -6.58 -0.78 28.21
CA GLY A 43 -6.13 -1.42 26.96
C GLY A 43 -7.03 -2.54 26.43
N GLU A 44 -8.17 -2.85 27.04
CA GLU A 44 -9.10 -3.87 26.53
C GLU A 44 -9.55 -3.60 25.08
N TYR A 45 -9.74 -2.35 24.70
CA TYR A 45 -10.14 -1.96 23.35
C TYR A 45 -9.09 -2.26 22.27
N PHE A 46 -7.81 -2.39 22.64
CA PHE A 46 -6.72 -2.76 21.74
C PHE A 46 -6.29 -4.22 21.89
N ARG A 47 -6.75 -4.89 22.93
CA ARG A 47 -6.55 -6.32 23.13
C ARG A 47 -7.59 -7.05 22.30
N GLN A 48 -7.13 -7.62 21.21
CA GLN A 48 -7.88 -8.63 20.54
C GLN A 48 -7.80 -9.90 21.39
N GLU A 49 -8.92 -10.48 21.79
CA GLU A 49 -8.93 -11.72 22.60
C GLU A 49 -8.14 -12.83 21.92
N GLN A 50 -8.23 -12.91 20.59
CA GLN A 50 -7.43 -13.80 19.77
C GLN A 50 -5.92 -13.65 20.00
N LYS A 51 -5.41 -12.42 20.25
CA LYS A 51 -4.01 -12.18 20.54
C LYS A 51 -3.61 -12.60 21.96
N LEU A 52 -4.47 -12.43 22.94
CA LEU A 52 -4.17 -12.80 24.34
C LEU A 52 -4.01 -14.31 24.50
N GLU A 53 -4.85 -15.10 23.84
CA GLU A 53 -4.76 -16.55 23.87
C GLU A 53 -3.60 -17.10 23.03
N VAL A 54 -3.18 -16.37 22.01
CA VAL A 54 -2.12 -16.75 21.06
C VAL A 54 -0.74 -16.28 21.51
N LEU A 55 -0.65 -15.24 22.36
CA LEU A 55 0.61 -14.73 22.91
C LEU A 55 1.53 -15.84 23.49
N PRO A 56 1.04 -16.86 24.24
CA PRO A 56 1.87 -17.94 24.76
C PRO A 56 2.21 -19.02 23.72
N SER A 57 1.83 -18.87 22.45
CA SER A 57 2.19 -19.86 21.43
C SER A 57 3.70 -19.85 21.17
N SER A 58 4.31 -21.03 21.17
CA SER A 58 5.75 -21.20 20.98
C SER A 58 6.14 -21.37 19.51
N THR A 59 5.18 -21.80 18.68
CA THR A 59 5.39 -22.09 17.26
C THR A 59 4.33 -21.42 16.39
N HIS A 60 4.66 -21.21 15.11
CA HIS A 60 3.72 -20.69 14.13
C HIS A 60 2.49 -21.61 13.94
N LEU A 61 2.73 -22.94 13.95
CA LEU A 61 1.65 -23.90 13.81
C LEU A 61 0.66 -23.82 14.99
N GLU A 62 1.18 -23.74 16.23
CA GLU A 62 0.35 -23.57 17.42
C GLU A 62 -0.46 -22.27 17.37
N HIS A 63 0.17 -21.19 16.89
CA HIS A 63 -0.52 -19.92 16.66
C HIS A 63 -1.71 -20.08 15.70
N LEU A 64 -1.50 -20.73 14.54
CA LEU A 64 -2.56 -20.94 13.56
C LEU A 64 -3.71 -21.78 14.10
N CYS A 65 -3.43 -22.81 14.90
CA CYS A 65 -4.46 -23.66 15.52
C CYS A 65 -5.36 -22.90 16.52
N LYS A 66 -4.90 -21.76 17.04
CA LYS A 66 -5.64 -20.95 18.03
C LYS A 66 -6.44 -19.81 17.40
N LEU A 67 -6.42 -19.65 16.07
CA LEU A 67 -7.22 -18.63 15.38
C LEU A 67 -8.72 -18.91 15.52
N LYS A 68 -9.50 -17.89 15.86
CA LYS A 68 -10.94 -17.99 16.09
C LYS A 68 -11.72 -17.10 15.12
N ILE A 69 -12.58 -17.72 14.32
CA ILE A 69 -13.38 -17.02 13.29
C ILE A 69 -14.41 -16.04 13.90
N ARG A 70 -14.86 -16.28 15.14
CA ARG A 70 -15.91 -15.48 15.78
C ARG A 70 -15.38 -14.25 16.53
N GLU A 71 -14.08 -14.16 16.74
CA GLU A 71 -13.49 -13.03 17.44
C GLU A 71 -13.47 -11.79 16.52
N PRO A 72 -13.90 -10.62 17.02
CA PRO A 72 -13.86 -9.40 16.24
C PRO A 72 -12.41 -8.94 16.03
N PRO A 73 -12.09 -8.32 14.87
CA PRO A 73 -10.77 -7.73 14.63
C PRO A 73 -10.58 -6.49 15.49
N GLN A 74 -9.32 -6.03 15.62
CA GLN A 74 -9.02 -4.75 16.26
C GLN A 74 -9.77 -3.60 15.60
N LEU A 75 -10.12 -2.55 16.39
CA LEU A 75 -10.78 -1.37 15.88
C LEU A 75 -9.91 -0.62 14.85
N VAL A 76 -8.60 -0.60 15.08
CA VAL A 76 -7.63 0.19 14.30
C VAL A 76 -6.96 -0.66 13.24
N ARG A 77 -7.14 -0.28 11.96
CA ARG A 77 -6.36 -0.84 10.86
C ARG A 77 -4.98 -0.18 10.81
N LYS A 78 -3.92 -0.98 10.68
CA LYS A 78 -2.51 -0.52 10.62
C LYS A 78 -1.96 -0.43 9.20
N THR A 79 -2.41 -1.27 8.28
CA THR A 79 -2.00 -1.27 6.86
C THR A 79 -2.56 -0.06 6.14
N GLY A 80 -1.73 0.74 5.47
CA GLY A 80 -2.18 1.88 4.67
C GLY A 80 -2.99 1.42 3.44
N ILE A 81 -3.97 2.23 3.01
CA ILE A 81 -4.69 2.00 1.76
C ILE A 81 -4.43 3.15 0.79
N VAL A 82 -3.93 2.80 -0.38
CA VAL A 82 -3.76 3.68 -1.53
C VAL A 82 -4.97 3.52 -2.44
N CYS A 83 -5.63 4.63 -2.78
CA CYS A 83 -6.76 4.62 -3.71
C CYS A 83 -6.40 5.42 -4.96
N THR A 84 -6.55 4.83 -6.14
CA THR A 84 -6.43 5.56 -7.40
C THR A 84 -7.67 6.41 -7.61
N ILE A 85 -7.44 7.71 -7.83
CA ILE A 85 -8.52 8.67 -8.05
C ILE A 85 -8.77 8.79 -9.56
N GLY A 86 -10.03 8.65 -9.93
CA GLY A 86 -10.48 8.70 -11.31
C GLY A 86 -11.93 9.16 -11.42
N PRO A 87 -12.55 9.01 -12.59
CA PRO A 87 -13.90 9.53 -12.83
C PRO A 87 -14.95 9.10 -11.82
N ALA A 88 -14.82 7.88 -11.26
CA ALA A 88 -15.78 7.35 -10.30
C ALA A 88 -15.72 7.99 -8.90
N CYS A 89 -14.60 8.63 -8.52
CA CYS A 89 -14.41 9.11 -7.14
C CYS A 89 -13.74 10.49 -6.99
N ARG A 90 -13.64 11.31 -8.07
CA ARG A 90 -12.89 12.57 -8.05
C ARG A 90 -13.64 13.77 -7.47
N THR A 91 -14.96 13.68 -7.19
CA THR A 91 -15.71 14.80 -6.59
C THR A 91 -15.37 14.94 -5.11
N VAL A 92 -15.48 16.16 -4.56
CA VAL A 92 -15.16 16.45 -3.15
C VAL A 92 -15.98 15.58 -2.21
N GLU A 93 -17.28 15.41 -2.47
CA GLU A 93 -18.20 14.60 -1.64
C GLU A 93 -17.79 13.12 -1.64
N MET A 94 -17.44 12.58 -2.80
CA MET A 94 -16.99 11.21 -2.89
C MET A 94 -15.62 11.02 -2.21
N LEU A 95 -14.71 11.97 -2.35
CA LEU A 95 -13.42 11.96 -1.67
C LEU A 95 -13.58 12.03 -0.15
N GLN A 96 -14.54 12.80 0.37
CA GLN A 96 -14.90 12.79 1.79
C GLN A 96 -15.33 11.39 2.25
N LEU A 97 -16.20 10.71 1.48
CA LEU A 97 -16.60 9.34 1.77
C LEU A 97 -15.42 8.37 1.72
N MET A 98 -14.52 8.52 0.75
CA MET A 98 -13.30 7.69 0.65
C MET A 98 -12.40 7.90 1.88
N ILE A 99 -12.18 9.13 2.32
CA ILE A 99 -11.38 9.46 3.51
C ILE A 99 -12.01 8.85 4.76
N LEU A 100 -13.32 8.98 4.96
CA LEU A 100 -14.04 8.39 6.09
C LEU A 100 -13.97 6.87 6.12
N ASN A 101 -13.92 6.22 4.95
CA ASN A 101 -13.84 4.77 4.83
C ASN A 101 -12.39 4.23 4.80
N GLY A 102 -11.39 5.10 4.99
CA GLY A 102 -10.03 4.68 5.29
C GLY A 102 -9.00 4.88 4.19
N MET A 103 -9.25 5.72 3.18
CA MET A 103 -8.22 6.15 2.24
C MET A 103 -7.12 6.93 2.96
N ASN A 104 -5.87 6.52 2.80
CA ASN A 104 -4.69 7.17 3.36
C ASN A 104 -3.91 7.96 2.32
N ILE A 105 -3.81 7.41 1.10
CA ILE A 105 -3.02 7.98 0.00
C ILE A 105 -3.90 8.03 -1.24
N ALA A 106 -4.03 9.21 -1.83
CA ALA A 106 -4.70 9.45 -3.10
C ALA A 106 -3.68 9.36 -4.25
N ARG A 107 -3.82 8.37 -5.13
CA ARG A 107 -2.93 8.13 -6.28
C ARG A 107 -3.50 8.78 -7.53
N MET A 108 -2.68 9.63 -8.18
CA MET A 108 -2.92 10.23 -9.49
C MET A 108 -2.16 9.43 -10.55
N ASN A 109 -2.87 8.75 -11.46
CA ASN A 109 -2.26 7.94 -12.51
C ASN A 109 -2.00 8.77 -13.78
N PHE A 110 -0.76 9.17 -14.01
CA PHE A 110 -0.34 10.01 -15.14
C PHE A 110 -0.20 9.23 -16.46
N SER A 111 -0.50 7.94 -16.49
CA SER A 111 -0.72 7.23 -17.77
C SER A 111 -1.94 7.75 -18.51
N HIS A 112 -2.87 8.40 -17.81
CA HIS A 112 -4.13 8.96 -18.32
C HIS A 112 -4.33 10.39 -17.83
N GLY A 113 -5.17 11.15 -18.55
CA GLY A 113 -5.53 12.52 -18.18
C GLY A 113 -4.48 13.57 -18.58
N THR A 114 -4.83 14.83 -18.37
CA THR A 114 -3.97 16.00 -18.60
C THR A 114 -3.49 16.58 -17.27
N HIS A 115 -2.53 17.51 -17.30
CA HIS A 115 -2.07 18.20 -16.10
C HIS A 115 -3.20 19.00 -15.42
N GLU A 116 -4.08 19.63 -16.20
CA GLU A 116 -5.25 20.37 -15.70
C GLU A 116 -6.21 19.44 -14.95
N TYR A 117 -6.50 18.26 -15.53
CA TYR A 117 -7.33 17.24 -14.89
C TYR A 117 -6.76 16.80 -13.54
N HIS A 118 -5.44 16.58 -13.48
CA HIS A 118 -4.77 16.18 -12.25
C HIS A 118 -4.67 17.32 -11.24
N ALA A 119 -4.44 18.57 -11.69
CA ALA A 119 -4.44 19.74 -10.81
C ALA A 119 -5.78 19.92 -10.09
N GLU A 120 -6.89 19.84 -10.84
CA GLU A 120 -8.25 19.90 -10.27
C GLU A 120 -8.50 18.76 -9.29
N THR A 121 -8.09 17.54 -9.66
CA THR A 121 -8.26 16.38 -8.78
C THR A 121 -7.45 16.51 -7.48
N ILE A 122 -6.21 17.00 -7.54
CA ILE A 122 -5.37 17.30 -6.37
C ILE A 122 -6.02 18.37 -5.49
N ALA A 123 -6.59 19.42 -6.08
CA ALA A 123 -7.30 20.46 -5.35
C ALA A 123 -8.52 19.88 -4.61
N ASN A 124 -9.31 19.04 -5.28
CA ASN A 124 -10.47 18.37 -4.68
C ASN A 124 -10.08 17.47 -3.50
N VAL A 125 -8.98 16.70 -3.60
CA VAL A 125 -8.47 15.88 -2.48
C VAL A 125 -8.11 16.75 -1.28
N ARG A 126 -7.44 17.87 -1.50
CA ARG A 126 -7.06 18.82 -0.44
C ARG A 126 -8.28 19.46 0.20
N GLU A 127 -9.24 19.90 -0.61
CA GLU A 127 -10.51 20.45 -0.12
C GLU A 127 -11.28 19.44 0.72
N ALA A 128 -11.43 18.21 0.23
CA ALA A 128 -12.08 17.13 0.97
C ALA A 128 -11.39 16.84 2.31
N ALA A 129 -10.05 16.82 2.33
CA ALA A 129 -9.30 16.57 3.57
C ALA A 129 -9.45 17.69 4.60
N LEU A 130 -9.59 18.95 4.15
CA LEU A 130 -9.74 20.12 5.01
C LEU A 130 -11.17 20.37 5.48
N SER A 131 -12.17 19.79 4.84
CA SER A 131 -13.60 20.04 5.11
C SER A 131 -14.12 19.44 6.41
N PHE A 132 -13.37 18.54 7.05
CA PHE A 132 -13.74 17.95 8.32
C PHE A 132 -13.48 18.91 9.49
N SER A 133 -14.30 18.84 10.55
CA SER A 133 -14.10 19.61 11.78
C SER A 133 -12.71 19.38 12.41
N ASP A 134 -12.21 18.15 12.30
CA ASP A 134 -10.81 17.77 12.54
C ASP A 134 -10.18 17.41 11.17
N PRO A 135 -9.40 18.32 10.54
CA PRO A 135 -8.83 18.11 9.21
C PRO A 135 -8.04 16.81 9.13
N ARG A 136 -8.32 16.04 8.08
CA ARG A 136 -7.68 14.73 7.87
C ARG A 136 -6.35 14.88 7.15
N VAL A 137 -5.39 14.06 7.55
CA VAL A 137 -4.13 13.95 6.86
C VAL A 137 -4.29 12.94 5.72
N VAL A 138 -4.10 13.36 4.47
CA VAL A 138 -4.17 12.50 3.27
C VAL A 138 -2.97 12.82 2.40
N ALA A 139 -2.20 11.81 2.00
CA ALA A 139 -1.07 11.98 1.09
C ALA A 139 -1.53 11.97 -0.37
N ILE A 140 -0.79 12.67 -1.21
CA ILE A 140 -0.98 12.70 -2.67
C ILE A 140 0.24 12.05 -3.32
N ALA A 141 -0.01 11.00 -4.12
CA ALA A 141 1.00 10.30 -4.88
C ALA A 141 0.80 10.50 -6.38
N LEU A 142 1.86 10.90 -7.07
CA LEU A 142 1.94 10.95 -8.53
C LEU A 142 2.56 9.65 -9.03
N ASP A 143 1.84 8.91 -9.86
CA ASP A 143 2.30 7.67 -10.49
C ASP A 143 2.68 7.98 -11.94
N THR A 144 3.98 7.86 -12.28
CA THR A 144 4.49 8.16 -13.60
C THR A 144 4.04 7.10 -14.61
N LYS A 145 3.96 7.49 -15.87
CA LYS A 145 3.67 6.53 -16.95
C LYS A 145 4.82 5.52 -17.13
N GLY A 146 6.04 6.00 -17.04
CA GLY A 146 7.25 5.22 -17.31
C GLY A 146 7.52 4.99 -18.80
N PRO A 147 8.68 4.42 -19.11
CA PRO A 147 9.10 4.10 -20.48
C PRO A 147 8.45 2.78 -20.93
N GLU A 148 7.30 2.88 -21.57
CA GLU A 148 6.60 1.76 -22.19
C GLU A 148 6.92 1.66 -23.68
N ILE A 149 7.00 0.43 -24.20
CA ILE A 149 6.99 0.16 -25.64
C ILE A 149 5.54 0.10 -26.10
N ARG A 150 5.22 0.74 -27.25
CA ARG A 150 3.85 0.76 -27.78
C ARG A 150 3.78 0.48 -29.26
N THR A 151 2.64 -0.09 -29.67
CA THR A 151 2.27 -0.19 -31.07
C THR A 151 1.88 1.17 -31.64
N GLY A 152 1.95 1.32 -32.97
CA GLY A 152 1.45 2.48 -33.71
C GLY A 152 -0.07 2.53 -33.77
N LEU A 153 -0.57 3.51 -34.56
CA LEU A 153 -1.98 3.60 -34.93
C LEU A 153 -2.31 2.55 -36.01
N LEU A 154 -3.46 1.94 -35.87
CA LEU A 154 -4.04 1.10 -36.90
C LEU A 154 -4.64 1.94 -38.04
N LYS A 155 -4.70 1.38 -39.22
CA LYS A 155 -5.42 1.97 -40.35
C LYS A 155 -6.89 2.16 -39.98
N GLY A 156 -7.35 3.40 -39.95
CA GLY A 156 -8.69 3.77 -39.45
C GLY A 156 -8.67 4.64 -38.20
N GLY A 157 -7.49 4.86 -37.57
CA GLY A 157 -7.29 5.84 -36.52
C GLY A 157 -7.32 5.28 -35.09
N PRO A 158 -7.50 6.16 -34.10
CA PRO A 158 -7.33 5.78 -32.68
C PRO A 158 -8.31 4.72 -32.15
N SER A 159 -9.52 4.68 -32.71
CA SER A 159 -10.58 3.72 -32.30
C SER A 159 -10.64 2.49 -33.22
N ALA A 160 -9.68 2.34 -34.15
CA ALA A 160 -9.64 1.19 -35.04
C ALA A 160 -9.20 -0.05 -34.29
N GLU A 161 -9.79 -1.19 -34.64
CA GLU A 161 -9.43 -2.51 -34.18
C GLU A 161 -9.22 -3.45 -35.33
N VAL A 162 -8.32 -4.41 -35.19
CA VAL A 162 -8.07 -5.48 -36.17
C VAL A 162 -8.01 -6.81 -35.44
N GLU A 163 -8.53 -7.85 -36.03
CA GLU A 163 -8.45 -9.21 -35.49
C GLU A 163 -7.10 -9.84 -35.87
N LEU A 164 -6.36 -10.31 -34.89
CA LEU A 164 -5.17 -11.16 -35.06
C LEU A 164 -5.59 -12.61 -34.88
N THR A 165 -5.49 -13.40 -35.95
CA THR A 165 -5.89 -14.81 -35.94
C THR A 165 -4.73 -15.68 -35.49
N LYS A 166 -4.97 -16.62 -34.58
CA LYS A 166 -3.98 -17.62 -34.14
C LYS A 166 -3.35 -18.36 -35.33
N GLY A 167 -2.02 -18.48 -35.34
CA GLY A 167 -1.22 -19.12 -36.40
C GLY A 167 -0.93 -18.20 -37.59
N ALA A 168 -1.49 -16.98 -37.64
CA ALA A 168 -1.16 -16.03 -38.69
C ALA A 168 0.23 -15.43 -38.49
N SER A 169 0.91 -15.09 -39.59
CA SER A 169 2.19 -14.37 -39.55
C SER A 169 1.94 -12.86 -39.51
N ILE A 170 2.68 -12.17 -38.63
CA ILE A 170 2.67 -10.72 -38.50
C ILE A 170 4.10 -10.17 -38.48
N ARG A 171 4.31 -9.06 -39.17
CA ARG A 171 5.55 -8.31 -39.18
C ARG A 171 5.47 -7.15 -38.18
N LEU A 172 6.31 -7.18 -37.13
CA LEU A 172 6.52 -6.05 -36.24
C LEU A 172 7.69 -5.23 -36.73
N THR A 173 7.46 -3.95 -37.09
CA THR A 173 8.47 -3.11 -37.69
C THR A 173 8.70 -1.80 -36.94
N THR A 174 9.92 -1.28 -37.03
CA THR A 174 10.31 0.05 -36.50
C THR A 174 10.27 1.13 -37.62
N ASP A 175 9.81 0.79 -38.84
CA ASP A 175 9.66 1.76 -39.94
C ASP A 175 8.53 2.76 -39.65
N GLN A 176 8.90 4.02 -39.44
CA GLN A 176 7.96 5.12 -39.15
C GLN A 176 6.85 5.29 -40.21
N LYS A 177 7.05 4.81 -41.48
CA LYS A 177 6.00 4.85 -42.49
C LYS A 177 4.75 4.06 -42.11
N VAL A 178 4.91 3.06 -41.27
CA VAL A 178 3.81 2.20 -40.76
C VAL A 178 3.19 2.73 -39.48
N GLU A 179 3.81 3.72 -38.81
CA GLU A 179 3.39 4.24 -37.48
C GLU A 179 1.89 4.57 -37.41
N ASN A 180 1.29 5.09 -38.48
CA ASN A 180 -0.12 5.48 -38.49
C ASN A 180 -0.98 4.65 -39.46
N SER A 181 -0.50 3.47 -39.87
CA SER A 181 -1.17 2.63 -40.89
C SER A 181 -1.05 1.13 -40.60
N GLY A 182 -0.98 0.75 -39.32
CA GLY A 182 -0.87 -0.63 -38.89
C GLY A 182 -2.04 -1.50 -39.37
N THR A 183 -1.77 -2.77 -39.64
CA THR A 183 -2.73 -3.79 -40.07
C THR A 183 -2.51 -5.09 -39.34
N ALA A 184 -3.38 -6.10 -39.52
CA ALA A 184 -3.20 -7.43 -38.95
C ALA A 184 -1.91 -8.16 -39.40
N PHE A 185 -1.25 -7.69 -40.48
CA PHE A 185 -0.04 -8.33 -41.04
C PHE A 185 1.24 -7.51 -40.83
N ASN A 186 1.10 -6.18 -40.58
CA ASN A 186 2.23 -5.29 -40.46
C ASN A 186 1.92 -4.21 -39.40
N LEU A 187 2.65 -4.23 -38.29
CA LEU A 187 2.40 -3.37 -37.12
C LEU A 187 3.68 -2.64 -36.74
N TYR A 188 3.57 -1.33 -36.53
CA TYR A 188 4.65 -0.51 -36.01
C TYR A 188 4.83 -0.69 -34.50
N VAL A 189 6.09 -0.65 -34.06
CA VAL A 189 6.48 -0.62 -32.64
C VAL A 189 7.51 0.49 -32.44
N ASP A 190 7.33 1.32 -31.41
CA ASP A 190 8.14 2.52 -31.16
C ASP A 190 9.52 2.24 -30.53
N TYR A 191 9.87 0.98 -30.26
CA TYR A 191 11.17 0.57 -29.73
C TYR A 191 12.15 0.19 -30.82
N LYS A 192 13.07 1.12 -31.15
CA LYS A 192 14.01 1.00 -32.29
C LYS A 192 14.97 -0.19 -32.19
N ASN A 193 15.32 -0.61 -30.96
CA ASN A 193 16.28 -1.69 -30.74
C ASN A 193 15.60 -3.07 -30.60
N ILE A 194 14.32 -3.19 -30.91
CA ILE A 194 13.57 -4.46 -30.76
C ILE A 194 14.24 -5.63 -31.51
N THR A 195 14.78 -5.37 -32.70
CA THR A 195 15.48 -6.40 -33.52
C THR A 195 16.87 -6.78 -32.97
N LYS A 196 17.42 -6.00 -32.03
CA LYS A 196 18.74 -6.29 -31.44
C LYS A 196 18.63 -7.08 -30.14
N VAL A 197 17.51 -6.92 -29.42
CA VAL A 197 17.31 -7.51 -28.09
C VAL A 197 16.56 -8.84 -28.16
N LEU A 198 15.75 -9.06 -29.20
CA LEU A 198 15.01 -10.31 -29.39
C LEU A 198 15.81 -11.35 -30.16
N SER A 199 15.42 -12.61 -30.02
CA SER A 199 15.94 -13.78 -30.72
C SER A 199 14.78 -14.63 -31.25
N PRO A 200 14.98 -15.46 -32.30
CA PRO A 200 13.99 -16.46 -32.67
C PRO A 200 13.58 -17.31 -31.47
N GLY A 201 12.27 -17.49 -31.27
CA GLY A 201 11.67 -18.14 -30.11
C GLY A 201 11.31 -17.19 -28.96
N SER A 202 11.73 -15.91 -28.98
CA SER A 202 11.30 -14.92 -27.98
C SER A 202 9.80 -14.69 -28.09
N ARG A 203 9.14 -14.47 -26.94
CA ARG A 203 7.73 -14.08 -26.87
C ARG A 203 7.59 -12.56 -26.80
N ILE A 204 6.52 -12.05 -27.41
CA ILE A 204 6.11 -10.65 -27.35
C ILE A 204 4.64 -10.65 -26.90
N PHE A 205 4.33 -9.90 -25.82
CA PHE A 205 2.96 -9.69 -25.40
C PHE A 205 2.49 -8.30 -25.83
N ILE A 206 1.23 -8.22 -26.26
CA ILE A 206 0.58 -6.96 -26.65
C ILE A 206 -0.75 -6.85 -25.90
N ASP A 207 -1.14 -5.61 -25.52
CA ASP A 207 -2.36 -5.29 -24.80
C ASP A 207 -2.50 -6.07 -23.49
N ASP A 208 -1.58 -5.83 -22.57
CA ASP A 208 -1.51 -6.45 -21.24
C ASP A 208 -1.54 -8.00 -21.27
N GLY A 209 -0.92 -8.58 -22.30
CA GLY A 209 -0.80 -10.03 -22.46
C GLY A 209 -2.01 -10.71 -23.11
N LEU A 210 -3.02 -9.96 -23.56
CA LEU A 210 -4.17 -10.51 -24.27
C LEU A 210 -3.78 -11.16 -25.61
N ILE A 211 -2.76 -10.62 -26.27
CA ILE A 211 -2.20 -11.13 -27.51
C ILE A 211 -0.77 -11.57 -27.27
N SER A 212 -0.42 -12.77 -27.73
CA SER A 212 0.96 -13.27 -27.68
C SER A 212 1.48 -13.64 -29.06
N LEU A 213 2.72 -13.25 -29.31
CA LEU A 213 3.44 -13.53 -30.54
C LEU A 213 4.74 -14.28 -30.22
N ILE A 214 5.15 -15.16 -31.13
CA ILE A 214 6.47 -15.83 -31.08
C ILE A 214 7.29 -15.29 -32.26
N VAL A 215 8.52 -14.88 -31.99
CA VAL A 215 9.47 -14.42 -33.01
C VAL A 215 9.99 -15.62 -33.77
N ASP A 216 9.75 -15.65 -35.07
CA ASP A 216 10.24 -16.71 -35.97
C ASP A 216 11.59 -16.31 -36.61
N GLU A 217 11.65 -15.05 -37.12
CA GLU A 217 12.82 -14.53 -37.82
C GLU A 217 13.02 -13.03 -37.49
N ILE A 218 14.28 -12.61 -37.49
CA ILE A 218 14.66 -11.20 -37.31
C ILE A 218 15.23 -10.67 -38.61
N ALA A 219 14.56 -9.63 -39.16
CA ALA A 219 15.02 -8.84 -40.28
C ALA A 219 15.71 -7.54 -39.80
N ASN A 220 16.28 -6.76 -40.71
CA ASN A 220 17.02 -5.54 -40.37
C ASN A 220 16.19 -4.51 -39.59
N ASP A 221 14.91 -4.35 -39.93
CA ASP A 221 13.99 -3.34 -39.41
C ASP A 221 12.70 -3.92 -38.83
N ALA A 222 12.64 -5.25 -38.68
CA ALA A 222 11.42 -5.92 -38.25
C ALA A 222 11.69 -7.31 -37.63
N CYS A 223 10.75 -7.74 -36.81
CA CYS A 223 10.62 -9.13 -36.37
C CYS A 223 9.44 -9.76 -37.10
N ILE A 224 9.65 -10.91 -37.71
CA ILE A 224 8.58 -11.74 -38.26
C ILE A 224 8.12 -12.67 -37.16
N CYS A 225 6.83 -12.65 -36.85
CA CYS A 225 6.29 -13.39 -35.73
C CYS A 225 5.07 -14.21 -36.15
N THR A 226 4.85 -15.32 -35.46
CA THR A 226 3.61 -16.09 -35.51
C THR A 226 2.73 -15.72 -34.31
N VAL A 227 1.44 -15.50 -34.55
CA VAL A 227 0.43 -15.26 -33.50
C VAL A 227 0.19 -16.55 -32.71
N GLU A 228 0.68 -16.62 -31.47
CA GLU A 228 0.46 -17.76 -30.57
C GLU A 228 -0.94 -17.72 -29.96
N ASN A 229 -1.37 -16.52 -29.47
CA ASN A 229 -2.72 -16.24 -29.02
C ASN A 229 -3.21 -14.95 -29.67
N GLY A 230 -4.31 -15.05 -30.40
CA GLY A 230 -4.92 -13.95 -31.16
C GLY A 230 -6.05 -13.26 -30.39
N GLY A 231 -6.61 -12.23 -31.00
CA GLY A 231 -7.73 -11.44 -30.49
C GLY A 231 -7.87 -10.10 -31.19
N MET A 232 -8.79 -9.26 -30.71
CA MET A 232 -8.99 -7.90 -31.21
C MET A 232 -7.87 -6.98 -30.72
N LEU A 233 -7.09 -6.44 -31.62
CA LEU A 233 -6.02 -5.48 -31.33
C LEU A 233 -6.49 -4.06 -31.63
N GLY A 234 -6.44 -3.19 -30.65
CA GLY A 234 -6.65 -1.75 -30.79
C GLY A 234 -5.36 -0.97 -31.12
N SER A 235 -5.50 0.31 -31.40
CA SER A 235 -4.39 1.23 -31.66
C SER A 235 -3.60 1.58 -30.39
N ARG A 236 -2.28 1.80 -30.50
CA ARG A 236 -1.38 2.29 -29.44
C ARG A 236 -1.36 1.43 -28.17
N LYS A 237 -1.38 0.12 -28.32
CA LYS A 237 -1.34 -0.84 -27.22
C LYS A 237 0.07 -1.03 -26.69
N GLY A 238 0.20 -1.32 -25.38
CA GLY A 238 1.45 -1.67 -24.74
C GLY A 238 2.05 -2.95 -25.33
N VAL A 239 3.38 -3.01 -25.36
CA VAL A 239 4.17 -4.16 -25.81
C VAL A 239 5.14 -4.55 -24.72
N ASN A 240 5.10 -5.80 -24.26
CA ASN A 240 6.00 -6.35 -23.27
C ASN A 240 6.91 -7.41 -23.90
N LEU A 241 8.16 -7.42 -23.48
CA LEU A 241 9.21 -8.32 -23.96
C LEU A 241 9.72 -9.17 -22.79
N PRO A 242 8.97 -10.18 -22.32
CA PRO A 242 9.28 -10.92 -21.10
C PRO A 242 10.67 -11.54 -21.15
N GLY A 243 11.42 -11.41 -20.06
CA GLY A 243 12.76 -11.94 -19.91
C GLY A 243 13.83 -11.30 -20.79
N THR A 244 13.50 -10.19 -21.48
CA THR A 244 14.43 -9.49 -22.38
C THR A 244 14.88 -8.17 -21.75
N PRO A 245 16.19 -7.96 -21.49
CA PRO A 245 16.69 -6.67 -21.05
C PRO A 245 16.46 -5.60 -22.14
N VAL A 246 15.84 -4.48 -21.76
CA VAL A 246 15.54 -3.36 -22.65
C VAL A 246 16.35 -2.12 -22.29
N ASP A 247 16.92 -1.43 -23.26
CA ASP A 247 17.76 -0.25 -23.11
C ASP A 247 16.96 1.07 -23.15
N LEU A 248 15.71 1.03 -22.68
CA LEU A 248 14.87 2.22 -22.57
C LEU A 248 15.39 3.15 -21.47
N PRO A 249 15.29 4.49 -21.65
CA PRO A 249 15.66 5.43 -20.60
C PRO A 249 14.77 5.21 -19.36
N ALA A 250 15.31 5.41 -18.18
CA ALA A 250 14.56 5.25 -16.93
C ALA A 250 13.41 6.26 -16.78
N VAL A 251 13.49 7.41 -17.46
CA VAL A 251 12.52 8.51 -17.40
C VAL A 251 12.26 8.97 -18.84
N SER A 252 11.01 8.93 -19.28
CA SER A 252 10.61 9.46 -20.59
C SER A 252 10.49 10.98 -20.58
N ASP A 253 10.46 11.61 -21.77
CA ASP A 253 10.24 13.07 -21.91
C ASP A 253 8.89 13.51 -21.30
N LYS A 254 7.89 12.63 -21.32
CA LYS A 254 6.63 12.87 -20.63
C LYS A 254 6.80 12.85 -19.12
N ASP A 255 7.51 11.85 -18.59
CA ASP A 255 7.74 11.73 -17.15
C ASP A 255 8.52 12.92 -16.61
N LEU A 256 9.47 13.49 -17.38
CA LEU A 256 10.18 14.72 -17.00
C LEU A 256 9.20 15.88 -16.72
N LYS A 257 8.22 16.07 -17.59
CA LYS A 257 7.19 17.11 -17.45
C LYS A 257 6.24 16.80 -16.29
N ASP A 258 5.84 15.55 -16.15
CA ASP A 258 4.95 15.09 -15.09
C ASP A 258 5.61 15.23 -13.71
N LEU A 259 6.90 14.91 -13.58
CA LEU A 259 7.66 15.08 -12.34
C LEU A 259 7.81 16.56 -11.94
N GLN A 260 8.09 17.45 -12.91
CA GLN A 260 8.14 18.89 -12.69
C GLN A 260 6.79 19.43 -12.21
N PHE A 261 5.72 19.02 -12.89
CA PHE A 261 4.35 19.34 -12.47
C PHE A 261 4.07 18.83 -11.05
N GLY A 262 4.51 17.62 -10.71
CA GLY A 262 4.38 17.07 -9.35
C GLY A 262 5.06 17.93 -8.29
N VAL A 263 6.26 18.45 -8.58
CA VAL A 263 6.98 19.41 -7.70
C VAL A 263 6.20 20.72 -7.55
N GLU A 264 5.65 21.27 -8.65
CA GLU A 264 4.84 22.49 -8.63
C GLU A 264 3.54 22.31 -7.84
N GLN A 265 2.90 21.17 -7.98
CA GLN A 265 1.70 20.83 -7.23
C GLN A 265 1.98 20.43 -5.78
N GLY A 266 3.24 20.24 -5.39
CA GLY A 266 3.61 19.83 -4.03
C GLY A 266 3.05 18.47 -3.66
N VAL A 267 3.22 17.47 -4.53
CA VAL A 267 2.86 16.08 -4.23
C VAL A 267 3.80 15.50 -3.18
N ASP A 268 3.34 14.53 -2.42
CA ASP A 268 4.07 13.95 -1.29
C ASP A 268 4.96 12.79 -1.71
N ILE A 269 4.53 12.05 -2.74
CA ILE A 269 5.10 10.77 -3.14
C ILE A 269 5.13 10.68 -4.66
N ILE A 270 6.19 10.10 -5.21
CA ILE A 270 6.27 9.64 -6.60
C ILE A 270 6.23 8.12 -6.59
N PHE A 271 5.32 7.51 -7.33
CA PHE A 271 5.35 6.10 -7.72
C PHE A 271 6.03 6.03 -9.10
N ALA A 272 7.25 5.53 -9.11
CA ALA A 272 8.12 5.54 -10.28
C ALA A 272 7.99 4.23 -11.06
N SER A 273 7.34 4.29 -12.21
CA SER A 273 7.06 3.11 -13.05
C SER A 273 8.32 2.57 -13.75
N PHE A 274 8.36 1.26 -13.95
CA PHE A 274 9.38 0.52 -14.67
C PHE A 274 10.83 0.78 -14.21
N ILE A 275 11.04 0.86 -12.90
CA ILE A 275 12.38 0.95 -12.32
C ILE A 275 13.08 -0.40 -12.44
N ARG A 276 14.19 -0.42 -13.18
CA ARG A 276 14.98 -1.61 -13.46
C ARG A 276 16.29 -1.70 -12.66
N ASN A 277 16.80 -0.53 -12.21
CA ASN A 277 18.07 -0.43 -11.47
C ASN A 277 18.09 0.85 -10.61
N ALA A 278 19.13 0.99 -9.78
CA ALA A 278 19.31 2.15 -8.89
C ALA A 278 19.47 3.48 -9.64
N ASP A 279 20.06 3.47 -10.85
CA ASP A 279 20.28 4.69 -11.63
C ASP A 279 18.98 5.34 -12.08
N GLY A 280 17.91 4.54 -12.29
CA GLY A 280 16.58 5.05 -12.54
C GLY A 280 16.07 5.93 -11.39
N VAL A 281 16.23 5.48 -10.16
CA VAL A 281 15.84 6.24 -8.96
C VAL A 281 16.68 7.51 -8.82
N ARG A 282 18.00 7.43 -9.03
CA ARG A 282 18.90 8.60 -8.99
C ARG A 282 18.53 9.63 -10.05
N THR A 283 18.14 9.18 -11.24
CA THR A 283 17.70 10.07 -12.33
C THR A 283 16.45 10.84 -11.93
N ILE A 284 15.43 10.16 -11.37
CA ILE A 284 14.22 10.81 -10.86
C ILE A 284 14.57 11.81 -9.76
N ARG A 285 15.43 11.44 -8.81
CA ARG A 285 15.87 12.34 -7.74
C ARG A 285 16.54 13.62 -8.28
N LYS A 286 17.32 13.50 -9.35
CA LYS A 286 17.92 14.67 -10.05
C LYS A 286 16.86 15.54 -10.71
N VAL A 287 15.86 14.96 -11.34
CA VAL A 287 14.75 15.70 -12.00
C VAL A 287 13.92 16.48 -10.98
N LEU A 288 13.61 15.88 -9.82
CA LEU A 288 12.88 16.54 -8.73
C LEU A 288 13.66 17.75 -8.17
N GLY A 289 14.98 17.72 -8.23
CA GLY A 289 15.86 18.82 -7.83
C GLY A 289 15.69 19.23 -6.36
N LYS A 290 16.20 20.42 -6.00
CA LYS A 290 16.17 20.91 -4.62
C LYS A 290 14.76 21.15 -4.07
N LYS A 291 13.81 21.58 -4.90
CA LYS A 291 12.42 21.83 -4.47
C LYS A 291 11.66 20.54 -4.15
N GLY A 292 12.01 19.43 -4.83
CA GLY A 292 11.42 18.12 -4.64
C GLY A 292 12.30 17.15 -3.83
N GLU A 293 13.37 17.61 -3.17
CA GLU A 293 14.33 16.74 -2.46
C GLU A 293 13.69 15.87 -1.37
N ASN A 294 12.61 16.36 -0.75
CA ASN A 294 11.88 15.67 0.31
C ASN A 294 10.73 14.79 -0.18
N ILE A 295 10.39 14.83 -1.49
CA ILE A 295 9.36 13.96 -2.07
C ILE A 295 9.86 12.51 -2.01
N LYS A 296 9.01 11.59 -1.53
CA LYS A 296 9.35 10.18 -1.43
C LYS A 296 9.25 9.49 -2.79
N ILE A 297 10.26 8.73 -3.17
CA ILE A 297 10.28 7.94 -4.40
C ILE A 297 10.05 6.47 -4.02
N ILE A 298 8.93 5.94 -4.46
CA ILE A 298 8.57 4.51 -4.34
C ILE A 298 8.82 3.87 -5.71
N ALA A 299 9.84 3.03 -5.79
CA ALA A 299 10.20 2.34 -7.02
C ALA A 299 9.21 1.21 -7.30
N LYS A 300 8.58 1.21 -8.48
CA LYS A 300 7.70 0.13 -8.90
C LYS A 300 8.53 -0.98 -9.58
N ILE A 301 8.44 -2.18 -9.03
CA ILE A 301 9.07 -3.38 -9.57
C ILE A 301 8.04 -4.07 -10.45
N GLU A 302 8.28 -4.01 -11.76
CA GLU A 302 7.34 -4.39 -12.82
C GLU A 302 7.97 -5.33 -13.87
N SER A 303 9.26 -5.65 -13.74
CA SER A 303 10.02 -6.46 -14.70
C SER A 303 10.92 -7.48 -14.01
N GLN A 304 11.37 -8.49 -14.75
CA GLN A 304 12.34 -9.46 -14.25
C GLN A 304 13.64 -8.78 -13.84
N GLU A 305 14.16 -7.86 -14.64
CA GLU A 305 15.37 -7.09 -14.32
C GLU A 305 15.23 -6.31 -13.00
N GLY A 306 14.08 -5.70 -12.75
CA GLY A 306 13.79 -5.02 -11.50
C GLY A 306 13.76 -5.97 -10.29
N VAL A 307 13.29 -7.19 -10.46
CA VAL A 307 13.31 -8.23 -9.41
C VAL A 307 14.74 -8.68 -9.12
N GLU A 308 15.57 -8.87 -10.15
CA GLU A 308 16.97 -9.26 -10.01
C GLU A 308 17.81 -8.17 -9.33
N ASN A 309 17.57 -6.91 -9.65
CA ASN A 309 18.25 -5.74 -9.10
C ASN A 309 17.56 -5.17 -7.83
N ALA A 310 16.67 -5.93 -7.20
CA ALA A 310 15.84 -5.43 -6.09
C ALA A 310 16.65 -4.83 -4.93
N ASP A 311 17.81 -5.41 -4.59
CA ASP A 311 18.62 -4.96 -3.45
C ASP A 311 19.16 -3.55 -3.65
N GLU A 312 19.69 -3.23 -4.84
CA GLU A 312 20.18 -1.90 -5.16
C GLU A 312 19.05 -0.87 -5.31
N ILE A 313 17.91 -1.30 -5.87
CA ILE A 313 16.71 -0.44 -5.99
C ILE A 313 16.16 -0.10 -4.61
N ILE A 314 16.03 -1.10 -3.72
CA ILE A 314 15.61 -0.89 -2.33
C ILE A 314 16.59 0.03 -1.60
N ALA A 315 17.89 -0.13 -1.79
CA ALA A 315 18.89 0.72 -1.15
C ALA A 315 18.73 2.20 -1.55
N GLU A 316 18.50 2.49 -2.82
CA GLU A 316 18.46 3.85 -3.38
C GLU A 316 17.08 4.54 -3.20
N SER A 317 15.97 3.80 -3.26
CA SER A 317 14.60 4.33 -3.17
C SER A 317 14.17 4.61 -1.72
N ASP A 318 13.08 5.37 -1.53
CA ASP A 318 12.45 5.56 -0.21
C ASP A 318 11.50 4.40 0.17
N GLY A 319 11.13 3.55 -0.78
CA GLY A 319 10.30 2.36 -0.63
C GLY A 319 10.05 1.70 -1.98
N VAL A 320 9.30 0.62 -1.98
CA VAL A 320 9.03 -0.19 -3.17
C VAL A 320 7.53 -0.45 -3.33
N MET A 321 7.09 -0.57 -4.58
CA MET A 321 5.77 -1.10 -4.91
C MET A 321 5.92 -2.38 -5.74
N VAL A 322 5.30 -3.45 -5.27
CA VAL A 322 5.16 -4.69 -6.03
C VAL A 322 3.95 -4.52 -6.96
N ALA A 323 4.20 -4.16 -8.21
CA ALA A 323 3.16 -3.88 -9.21
C ALA A 323 2.86 -5.18 -9.99
N ARG A 324 1.99 -6.00 -9.44
CA ARG A 324 1.79 -7.40 -9.86
C ARG A 324 1.16 -7.55 -11.24
N GLY A 325 0.42 -6.55 -11.72
CA GLY A 325 -0.17 -6.56 -13.06
C GLY A 325 0.90 -6.68 -14.14
N ASP A 326 1.77 -5.66 -14.23
CA ASP A 326 2.85 -5.63 -15.22
C ASP A 326 3.88 -6.72 -14.95
N LEU A 327 4.22 -6.97 -13.68
CA LEU A 327 5.15 -8.02 -13.30
C LEU A 327 4.67 -9.40 -13.75
N GLY A 328 3.35 -9.68 -13.72
CA GLY A 328 2.77 -10.96 -14.12
C GLY A 328 2.76 -11.19 -15.65
N ILE A 329 3.06 -10.13 -16.43
CA ILE A 329 3.29 -10.25 -17.88
C ILE A 329 4.78 -10.50 -18.15
N GLU A 330 5.66 -9.88 -17.36
CA GLU A 330 7.11 -9.91 -17.53
C GLU A 330 7.78 -11.19 -16.99
N ILE A 331 7.17 -11.82 -15.97
CA ILE A 331 7.64 -13.10 -15.40
C ILE A 331 6.52 -14.14 -15.47
N PRO A 332 6.83 -15.46 -15.39
CA PRO A 332 5.80 -16.49 -15.32
C PRO A 332 4.81 -16.23 -14.17
N ALA A 333 3.51 -16.29 -14.48
CA ALA A 333 2.45 -15.91 -13.53
C ALA A 333 2.54 -16.69 -12.20
N GLU A 334 2.95 -17.95 -12.25
CA GLU A 334 3.17 -18.81 -11.09
C GLU A 334 4.35 -18.39 -10.22
N LYS A 335 5.18 -17.44 -10.66
CA LYS A 335 6.32 -16.88 -9.88
C LYS A 335 6.02 -15.53 -9.23
N VAL A 336 4.92 -14.89 -9.58
CA VAL A 336 4.56 -13.54 -9.05
C VAL A 336 4.45 -13.55 -7.53
N PHE A 337 3.83 -14.58 -6.93
CA PHE A 337 3.72 -14.67 -5.47
C PHE A 337 5.08 -14.82 -4.78
N LEU A 338 6.06 -15.50 -5.42
CA LEU A 338 7.43 -15.59 -4.89
C LEU A 338 8.10 -14.23 -4.90
N ALA A 339 8.00 -13.49 -6.02
CA ALA A 339 8.52 -12.13 -6.12
C ALA A 339 7.90 -11.21 -5.07
N GLN A 340 6.57 -11.27 -4.87
CA GLN A 340 5.87 -10.52 -3.83
C GLN A 340 6.46 -10.80 -2.44
N LYS A 341 6.52 -12.06 -2.03
CA LYS A 341 7.05 -12.44 -0.70
C LYS A 341 8.50 -12.01 -0.52
N MET A 342 9.34 -12.21 -1.52
CA MET A 342 10.75 -11.84 -1.49
C MET A 342 10.94 -10.32 -1.38
N LEU A 343 10.27 -9.53 -2.22
CA LEU A 343 10.38 -8.07 -2.23
C LEU A 343 9.87 -7.46 -0.92
N ILE A 344 8.73 -7.94 -0.40
CA ILE A 344 8.20 -7.51 0.90
C ILE A 344 9.19 -7.83 2.01
N ALA A 345 9.73 -9.05 2.06
CA ALA A 345 10.70 -9.43 3.07
C ALA A 345 11.99 -8.59 3.01
N LYS A 346 12.53 -8.35 1.81
CA LYS A 346 13.72 -7.49 1.62
C LYS A 346 13.46 -6.04 2.08
N CYS A 347 12.30 -5.47 1.78
CA CYS A 347 11.90 -4.14 2.26
C CYS A 347 11.77 -4.09 3.78
N ASN A 348 11.16 -5.10 4.40
CA ASN A 348 11.06 -5.22 5.86
C ASN A 348 12.45 -5.28 6.52
N LEU A 349 13.37 -6.06 5.94
CA LEU A 349 14.77 -6.12 6.41
C LEU A 349 15.47 -4.76 6.27
N ALA A 350 15.26 -4.07 5.17
CA ALA A 350 15.83 -2.73 4.94
C ALA A 350 15.16 -1.64 5.81
N GLY A 351 13.97 -1.91 6.39
CA GLY A 351 13.15 -0.94 7.12
C GLY A 351 12.55 0.12 6.22
N LYS A 352 12.25 -0.23 4.97
CA LYS A 352 11.60 0.64 3.98
C LYS A 352 10.17 0.19 3.71
N PRO A 353 9.22 1.12 3.50
CA PRO A 353 7.84 0.78 3.26
C PRO A 353 7.68 0.05 1.92
N VAL A 354 6.76 -0.90 1.88
CA VAL A 354 6.42 -1.66 0.69
C VAL A 354 4.91 -1.66 0.45
N ILE A 355 4.52 -1.39 -0.79
CA ILE A 355 3.14 -1.36 -1.26
C ILE A 355 2.89 -2.60 -2.12
N CYS A 356 1.83 -3.36 -1.84
CA CYS A 356 1.34 -4.40 -2.73
C CYS A 356 0.21 -3.84 -3.59
N ALA A 357 0.32 -3.96 -4.92
CA ALA A 357 -0.53 -3.25 -5.86
C ALA A 357 -1.05 -4.17 -6.99
N THR A 358 -2.11 -3.72 -7.61
CA THR A 358 -2.84 -4.27 -8.77
C THR A 358 -3.55 -5.61 -8.51
N GLN A 359 -4.74 -5.74 -9.10
CA GLN A 359 -5.58 -6.93 -9.02
C GLN A 359 -5.85 -7.42 -7.58
N MET A 360 -6.11 -6.48 -6.67
CA MET A 360 -6.37 -6.80 -5.26
C MET A 360 -7.83 -7.21 -5.01
N LEU A 361 -8.79 -6.45 -5.59
CA LEU A 361 -10.23 -6.69 -5.57
C LEU A 361 -10.83 -6.42 -6.95
N GLU A 362 -10.19 -6.89 -8.01
CA GLU A 362 -10.50 -6.56 -9.40
C GLU A 362 -11.96 -6.83 -9.79
N SER A 363 -12.57 -7.91 -9.27
CA SER A 363 -13.98 -8.21 -9.54
C SER A 363 -14.93 -7.13 -9.04
N MET A 364 -14.51 -6.35 -8.02
CA MET A 364 -15.30 -5.26 -7.45
C MET A 364 -15.34 -4.01 -8.34
N VAL A 365 -14.63 -3.97 -9.45
CA VAL A 365 -14.85 -2.97 -10.50
C VAL A 365 -16.30 -3.03 -11.01
N LYS A 366 -16.88 -4.23 -11.10
CA LYS A 366 -18.24 -4.49 -11.63
C LYS A 366 -19.20 -5.14 -10.65
N LYS A 367 -18.74 -5.54 -9.47
CA LYS A 367 -19.56 -6.25 -8.48
C LYS A 367 -19.44 -5.59 -7.11
N PRO A 368 -20.53 -5.49 -6.31
CA PRO A 368 -20.50 -4.86 -4.98
C PRO A 368 -19.83 -5.72 -3.91
N ARG A 369 -19.40 -6.95 -4.27
CA ARG A 369 -18.71 -7.90 -3.38
C ARG A 369 -17.63 -8.64 -4.15
N PRO A 370 -16.50 -8.97 -3.50
CA PRO A 370 -15.46 -9.79 -4.12
C PRO A 370 -16.00 -11.21 -4.39
N THR A 371 -15.41 -11.87 -5.36
CA THR A 371 -15.80 -13.24 -5.73
C THR A 371 -15.42 -14.23 -4.64
N ARG A 372 -16.31 -15.21 -4.41
CA ARG A 372 -16.03 -16.37 -3.57
C ARG A 372 -15.23 -17.40 -4.36
N ALA A 373 -14.39 -18.17 -3.66
CA ALA A 373 -13.87 -19.42 -4.18
C ALA A 373 -15.03 -20.40 -4.36
N GLU A 374 -15.53 -20.58 -5.59
CA GLU A 374 -16.43 -21.68 -5.87
C GLU A 374 -15.58 -22.94 -6.10
N GLY A 375 -15.61 -23.84 -5.11
CA GLY A 375 -15.10 -25.19 -5.28
C GLY A 375 -16.01 -25.94 -6.25
N GLY A 376 -15.55 -26.27 -7.43
CA GLY A 376 -16.21 -27.17 -8.36
C GLY A 376 -16.00 -26.84 -9.83
N GLY A 377 -15.08 -27.53 -10.46
CA GLY A 377 -15.09 -28.01 -11.84
C GLY A 377 -15.29 -27.03 -12.99
N GLY A 378 -14.22 -26.79 -13.74
CA GLY A 378 -14.29 -26.47 -15.16
C GLY A 378 -14.15 -25.01 -15.54
N HIS A 379 -13.04 -24.73 -16.09
CA HIS A 379 -12.56 -23.65 -16.94
C HIS A 379 -11.38 -22.85 -16.37
N VAL A 380 -10.26 -22.93 -17.06
CA VAL A 380 -8.95 -22.37 -16.69
C VAL A 380 -8.94 -20.84 -16.50
N LEU A 381 -9.92 -20.12 -17.03
CA LEU A 381 -10.08 -18.67 -16.83
C LEU A 381 -10.70 -18.29 -15.47
N SER A 382 -11.31 -19.23 -14.74
CA SER A 382 -11.97 -19.00 -13.45
C SER A 382 -11.01 -18.99 -12.26
N THR A 383 -9.79 -19.48 -12.42
CA THR A 383 -8.83 -19.70 -11.33
C THR A 383 -8.25 -18.39 -10.77
N TYR A 384 -8.25 -17.30 -11.54
CA TYR A 384 -7.77 -15.99 -11.08
C TYR A 384 -8.74 -15.26 -10.15
N MET A 385 -10.02 -15.63 -10.13
CA MET A 385 -11.08 -14.89 -9.42
C MET A 385 -11.33 -15.40 -7.98
N THR A 386 -10.71 -16.49 -7.57
CA THR A 386 -11.06 -17.20 -6.31
C THR A 386 -10.32 -16.71 -5.07
N CYS A 387 -9.39 -15.75 -5.20
CA CYS A 387 -8.42 -15.41 -4.14
C CYS A 387 -8.41 -13.95 -3.69
N GLU A 388 -9.31 -13.07 -4.16
CA GLU A 388 -9.19 -11.62 -3.92
C GLU A 388 -9.14 -11.26 -2.43
N CYS A 389 -10.05 -11.78 -1.59
CA CYS A 389 -9.97 -11.54 -0.15
C CYS A 389 -8.72 -12.17 0.47
N SER A 390 -8.36 -13.39 0.02
CA SER A 390 -7.14 -14.08 0.45
C SER A 390 -5.89 -13.36 -0.05
N ASP A 391 -5.96 -12.72 -1.20
CA ASP A 391 -4.84 -12.00 -1.81
C ASP A 391 -4.47 -10.75 -1.02
N VAL A 392 -5.47 -9.92 -0.66
CA VAL A 392 -5.27 -8.78 0.25
C VAL A 392 -4.74 -9.27 1.60
N ALA A 393 -5.33 -10.32 2.17
CA ALA A 393 -4.91 -10.88 3.44
C ALA A 393 -3.45 -11.39 3.38
N ASN A 394 -3.08 -12.11 2.32
CA ASN A 394 -1.73 -12.61 2.12
C ASN A 394 -0.71 -11.47 2.00
N ALA A 395 -1.00 -10.41 1.25
CA ALA A 395 -0.11 -9.25 1.18
C ALA A 395 0.14 -8.63 2.57
N VAL A 396 -0.91 -8.51 3.41
CA VAL A 396 -0.81 -8.00 4.77
C VAL A 396 0.00 -8.96 5.66
N LEU A 397 -0.24 -10.27 5.57
CA LEU A 397 0.47 -11.32 6.33
C LEU A 397 1.94 -11.44 5.90
N ASP A 398 2.24 -11.24 4.62
CA ASP A 398 3.62 -11.18 4.10
C ASP A 398 4.39 -9.98 4.68
N GLY A 399 3.69 -8.98 5.21
CA GLY A 399 4.30 -7.82 5.85
C GLY A 399 4.25 -6.52 5.04
N ALA A 400 3.35 -6.38 4.06
CA ALA A 400 3.15 -5.13 3.32
C ALA A 400 2.77 -3.98 4.26
N ASP A 401 3.30 -2.78 3.99
CA ASP A 401 2.96 -1.56 4.71
C ASP A 401 1.66 -0.95 4.18
N CYS A 402 1.46 -1.02 2.87
CA CYS A 402 0.26 -0.54 2.20
C CYS A 402 -0.25 -1.55 1.17
N VAL A 403 -1.55 -1.46 0.86
CA VAL A 403 -2.22 -2.13 -0.25
C VAL A 403 -2.89 -1.08 -1.15
N MET A 404 -3.06 -1.36 -2.44
CA MET A 404 -3.57 -0.38 -3.39
C MET A 404 -4.79 -0.89 -4.16
N LEU A 405 -5.80 -0.02 -4.28
CA LEU A 405 -6.92 -0.13 -5.21
C LEU A 405 -6.64 0.69 -6.47
N SER A 406 -6.81 0.11 -7.63
CA SER A 406 -6.56 0.69 -8.95
C SER A 406 -7.85 1.01 -9.68
N GLY A 407 -8.30 0.13 -10.55
CA GLY A 407 -9.55 0.26 -11.31
C GLY A 407 -10.78 0.29 -10.42
N GLU A 408 -10.73 -0.42 -9.30
CA GLU A 408 -11.82 -0.57 -8.33
C GLU A 408 -12.33 0.78 -7.81
N THR A 409 -11.41 1.74 -7.58
CA THR A 409 -11.75 3.10 -7.12
C THR A 409 -11.77 4.12 -8.24
N ALA A 410 -10.93 3.97 -9.28
CA ALA A 410 -10.80 4.96 -10.33
C ALA A 410 -11.98 4.99 -11.32
N LYS A 411 -12.48 3.80 -11.70
CA LYS A 411 -13.51 3.60 -12.73
C LYS A 411 -14.58 2.57 -12.36
N GLY A 412 -14.47 1.93 -11.20
CA GLY A 412 -15.41 0.92 -10.73
C GLY A 412 -16.77 1.51 -10.37
N ASP A 413 -17.79 0.67 -10.43
CA ASP A 413 -19.16 1.05 -10.07
C ASP A 413 -19.35 1.11 -8.53
N TYR A 414 -18.41 0.53 -7.76
CA TYR A 414 -18.51 0.36 -6.30
C TYR A 414 -17.25 0.81 -5.54
N PRO A 415 -16.75 2.06 -5.72
CA PRO A 415 -15.47 2.50 -5.17
C PRO A 415 -15.43 2.51 -3.63
N VAL A 416 -16.52 2.90 -2.97
CA VAL A 416 -16.62 2.96 -1.50
C VAL A 416 -16.72 1.55 -0.90
N GLU A 417 -17.48 0.67 -1.53
CA GLU A 417 -17.63 -0.72 -1.10
C GLU A 417 -16.31 -1.49 -1.21
N ALA A 418 -15.56 -1.30 -2.30
CA ALA A 418 -14.25 -1.89 -2.48
C ALA A 418 -13.27 -1.44 -1.36
N LEU A 419 -13.28 -0.14 -1.05
CA LEU A 419 -12.48 0.40 0.05
C LEU A 419 -12.88 -0.16 1.42
N LYS A 420 -14.20 -0.25 1.70
CA LYS A 420 -14.72 -0.85 2.96
C LYS A 420 -14.30 -2.31 3.11
N ILE A 421 -14.42 -3.09 2.05
CA ILE A 421 -14.02 -4.51 2.05
C ILE A 421 -12.51 -4.64 2.28
N MET A 422 -11.69 -3.86 1.56
CA MET A 422 -10.23 -3.87 1.77
C MET A 422 -9.86 -3.48 3.20
N HIS A 423 -10.52 -2.46 3.75
CA HIS A 423 -10.33 -2.05 5.16
C HIS A 423 -10.62 -3.20 6.14
N GLN A 424 -11.73 -3.93 5.95
CA GLN A 424 -12.10 -5.06 6.81
C GLN A 424 -11.11 -6.21 6.69
N ILE A 425 -10.73 -6.59 5.46
CA ILE A 425 -9.76 -7.68 5.24
C ILE A 425 -8.41 -7.35 5.88
N CYS A 426 -7.93 -6.11 5.75
CA CYS A 426 -6.68 -5.69 6.41
C CYS A 426 -6.76 -5.87 7.92
N LYS A 427 -7.88 -5.49 8.56
CA LYS A 427 -8.07 -5.65 10.00
C LYS A 427 -8.04 -7.11 10.44
N GLU A 428 -8.74 -7.99 9.72
CA GLU A 428 -8.77 -9.43 10.01
C GLU A 428 -7.38 -10.07 9.82
N ALA A 429 -6.69 -9.75 8.72
CA ALA A 429 -5.35 -10.26 8.47
C ALA A 429 -4.35 -9.79 9.54
N GLU A 430 -4.44 -8.51 9.96
CA GLU A 430 -3.62 -7.98 11.05
C GLU A 430 -3.89 -8.65 12.39
N ALA A 431 -5.12 -9.06 12.62
CA ALA A 431 -5.51 -9.82 13.79
C ALA A 431 -4.87 -11.20 13.82
N ALA A 432 -4.78 -11.84 12.66
CA ALA A 432 -4.19 -13.16 12.50
C ALA A 432 -2.65 -13.18 12.52
N MET A 433 -1.97 -12.01 12.51
CA MET A 433 -0.50 -11.96 12.49
C MET A 433 0.13 -12.44 13.80
N TYR A 434 1.18 -13.24 13.68
CA TYR A 434 2.02 -13.64 14.82
C TYR A 434 3.11 -12.58 15.11
N HIS A 435 2.69 -11.47 15.72
CA HIS A 435 3.52 -10.28 15.93
C HIS A 435 4.78 -10.53 16.75
N THR A 436 4.69 -11.31 17.82
CA THR A 436 5.83 -11.60 18.71
C THR A 436 6.95 -12.27 17.93
N LYS A 437 6.62 -13.29 17.13
CA LYS A 437 7.59 -14.01 16.32
C LYS A 437 8.23 -13.12 15.25
N PHE A 438 7.41 -12.32 14.60
CA PHE A 438 7.91 -11.40 13.57
C PHE A 438 8.84 -10.32 14.16
N PHE A 439 8.52 -9.80 15.34
CA PHE A 439 9.39 -8.88 16.08
C PHE A 439 10.73 -9.53 16.46
N GLU A 440 10.71 -10.77 16.99
CA GLU A 440 11.92 -11.51 17.32
C GLU A 440 12.82 -11.73 16.11
N GLU A 441 12.25 -12.12 14.97
CA GLU A 441 12.97 -12.32 13.72
C GLU A 441 13.64 -11.02 13.23
N LEU A 442 12.90 -9.90 13.21
CA LEU A 442 13.43 -8.59 12.84
C LEU A 442 14.56 -8.14 13.77
N LEU A 443 14.39 -8.35 15.08
CA LEU A 443 15.41 -8.02 16.07
C LEU A 443 16.69 -8.83 15.87
N ARG A 444 16.54 -10.13 15.56
CA ARG A 444 17.66 -11.05 15.34
C ARG A 444 18.50 -10.69 14.11
N VAL A 445 17.84 -10.24 13.02
CA VAL A 445 18.52 -9.89 11.77
C VAL A 445 18.99 -8.43 11.71
N THR A 446 18.60 -7.60 12.70
CA THR A 446 19.04 -6.21 12.78
C THR A 446 20.54 -6.12 13.08
N PRO A 447 21.36 -5.48 12.20
CA PRO A 447 22.79 -5.29 12.45
C PRO A 447 23.04 -4.48 13.73
N LYS A 448 24.08 -4.85 14.47
CA LYS A 448 24.53 -4.19 15.69
C LYS A 448 25.93 -3.61 15.51
N PRO A 449 26.26 -2.47 16.15
CA PRO A 449 25.43 -1.65 17.04
C PRO A 449 24.39 -0.82 16.29
N THR A 450 23.22 -0.60 16.90
CA THR A 450 22.19 0.34 16.40
C THR A 450 22.45 1.76 16.93
N ASP A 451 22.00 2.77 16.18
CA ASP A 451 22.00 4.16 16.68
C ASP A 451 20.96 4.37 17.79
N THR A 452 21.03 5.52 18.48
CA THR A 452 20.17 5.84 19.62
C THR A 452 18.68 5.78 19.26
N ALA A 453 18.27 6.38 18.14
CA ALA A 453 16.86 6.41 17.73
C ALA A 453 16.35 5.00 17.38
N HIS A 454 17.20 4.19 16.77
CA HIS A 454 16.89 2.81 16.45
C HIS A 454 16.79 1.95 17.72
N THR A 455 17.72 2.13 18.67
CA THR A 455 17.67 1.43 19.98
C THR A 455 16.40 1.78 20.74
N ILE A 456 16.00 3.06 20.74
CA ILE A 456 14.73 3.51 21.35
C ILE A 456 13.52 2.87 20.67
N ALA A 457 13.51 2.71 19.35
CA ALA A 457 12.42 2.05 18.63
C ALA A 457 12.26 0.59 19.03
N ILE A 458 13.36 -0.15 19.17
CA ILE A 458 13.38 -1.52 19.69
C ILE A 458 12.81 -1.57 21.12
N ALA A 459 13.36 -0.73 22.00
CA ALA A 459 12.96 -0.67 23.41
C ALA A 459 11.46 -0.31 23.55
N ALA A 460 10.97 0.63 22.76
CA ALA A 460 9.58 1.06 22.77
C ALA A 460 8.61 -0.03 22.30
N THR A 461 8.97 -0.79 21.26
CA THR A 461 8.15 -1.92 20.80
C THR A 461 8.11 -3.02 21.87
N SER A 462 9.26 -3.35 22.48
CA SER A 462 9.32 -4.31 23.58
C SER A 462 8.53 -3.84 24.82
N ALA A 463 8.69 -2.57 25.21
CA ALA A 463 7.96 -1.98 26.33
C ALA A 463 6.44 -2.02 26.08
N ALA A 464 6.01 -1.64 24.87
CA ALA A 464 4.60 -1.61 24.50
C ALA A 464 3.93 -3.00 24.62
N VAL A 465 4.63 -4.06 24.23
CA VAL A 465 4.16 -5.44 24.41
C VAL A 465 4.14 -5.83 25.89
N SER A 466 5.22 -5.52 26.63
CA SER A 466 5.39 -5.92 28.02
C SER A 466 4.41 -5.26 29.00
N CYS A 467 4.06 -3.98 28.77
CA CYS A 467 3.10 -3.24 29.60
C CYS A 467 1.68 -3.22 29.04
N HIS A 468 1.42 -3.97 27.96
CA HIS A 468 0.13 -3.99 27.26
C HIS A 468 -0.37 -2.59 26.90
N ALA A 469 0.52 -1.75 26.36
CA ALA A 469 0.16 -0.38 25.99
C ALA A 469 -0.94 -0.34 24.92
N SER A 470 -1.81 0.65 25.00
CA SER A 470 -2.86 0.90 24.00
C SER A 470 -2.34 1.62 22.76
N ALA A 471 -1.32 2.48 22.92
CA ALA A 471 -0.69 3.21 21.83
C ALA A 471 0.76 3.60 22.14
N ILE A 472 1.52 3.89 21.08
CA ILE A 472 2.79 4.59 21.15
C ILE A 472 2.58 6.03 20.68
N LEU A 473 2.88 7.02 21.52
CA LEU A 473 2.87 8.44 21.16
C LEU A 473 4.29 8.88 20.80
N LEU A 474 4.49 9.33 19.60
CA LEU A 474 5.79 9.74 19.09
C LEU A 474 5.79 11.21 18.67
N VAL A 475 6.67 12.02 19.25
CA VAL A 475 6.96 13.36 18.77
C VAL A 475 8.10 13.30 17.76
N THR A 476 7.86 13.69 16.52
CA THR A 476 8.85 13.63 15.44
C THR A 476 8.92 14.92 14.62
N THR A 477 10.08 15.19 14.02
CA THR A 477 10.30 16.32 13.10
C THR A 477 10.39 15.87 11.65
N THR A 478 11.12 14.78 11.37
CA THR A 478 11.40 14.29 10.01
C THR A 478 10.68 12.99 9.66
N GLY A 479 9.94 12.40 10.61
CA GLY A 479 9.30 11.09 10.42
C GLY A 479 10.24 9.89 10.58
N ARG A 480 11.58 10.06 10.66
CA ARG A 480 12.54 8.94 10.73
C ARG A 480 12.23 7.98 11.87
N SER A 481 11.97 8.51 13.08
CA SER A 481 11.68 7.68 14.25
C SER A 481 10.36 6.89 14.09
N ALA A 482 9.37 7.42 13.36
CA ALA A 482 8.13 6.71 13.04
C ALA A 482 8.41 5.51 12.12
N GLY A 483 9.23 5.68 11.08
CA GLY A 483 9.65 4.58 10.22
C GLY A 483 10.43 3.50 10.98
N LEU A 484 11.34 3.90 11.89
CA LEU A 484 12.07 2.94 12.73
C LEU A 484 11.15 2.14 13.67
N LEU A 485 10.13 2.78 14.25
CA LEU A 485 9.13 2.09 15.06
C LEU A 485 8.28 1.13 14.22
N SER A 486 7.76 1.62 13.08
CA SER A 486 6.97 0.82 12.15
C SER A 486 7.72 -0.43 11.67
N ARG A 487 9.03 -0.32 11.44
CA ARG A 487 9.90 -1.45 11.08
C ARG A 487 9.73 -2.66 11.99
N TYR A 488 9.58 -2.43 13.31
CA TYR A 488 9.43 -3.51 14.30
C TYR A 488 8.00 -3.99 14.49
N ARG A 489 7.07 -3.49 13.67
CA ARG A 489 5.69 -3.99 13.59
C ARG A 489 4.98 -4.09 14.95
N PRO A 490 4.97 -3.03 15.78
CA PRO A 490 4.26 -3.09 17.05
C PRO A 490 2.79 -3.49 16.83
N PRO A 491 2.20 -4.28 17.75
CA PRO A 491 0.81 -4.72 17.62
C PRO A 491 -0.21 -3.59 17.82
N ILE A 492 0.24 -2.44 18.30
CA ILE A 492 -0.56 -1.27 18.65
C ILE A 492 -0.27 -0.08 17.71
N PRO A 493 -1.16 0.92 17.62
CA PRO A 493 -0.96 2.09 16.78
C PRO A 493 0.17 3.00 17.27
N ILE A 494 0.84 3.66 16.33
CA ILE A 494 1.87 4.68 16.56
C ILE A 494 1.28 6.04 16.18
N PHE A 495 0.90 6.87 17.15
CA PHE A 495 0.49 8.26 16.92
C PHE A 495 1.72 9.13 16.73
N SER A 496 1.99 9.52 15.49
CA SER A 496 3.14 10.32 15.11
C SER A 496 2.77 11.80 15.01
N ILE A 497 3.21 12.60 15.98
CA ILE A 497 2.83 13.99 16.14
C ILE A 497 3.94 14.86 15.55
N SER A 498 3.64 15.55 14.46
CA SER A 498 4.55 16.46 13.76
C SER A 498 3.91 17.84 13.58
N ARG A 499 4.77 18.88 13.53
CA ARG A 499 4.39 20.24 13.11
C ARG A 499 4.52 20.44 11.60
N ASP A 500 5.12 19.48 10.91
CA ASP A 500 5.30 19.51 9.47
C ASP A 500 4.18 18.68 8.81
N ASP A 501 3.33 19.37 8.08
CA ASP A 501 2.19 18.78 7.38
C ASP A 501 2.64 17.84 6.25
N PHE A 502 3.70 18.21 5.53
CA PHE A 502 4.27 17.39 4.47
C PHE A 502 4.82 16.06 5.01
N VAL A 503 5.59 16.10 6.09
CA VAL A 503 6.06 14.90 6.79
C VAL A 503 4.88 14.07 7.28
N SER A 504 3.86 14.70 7.86
CA SER A 504 2.67 13.99 8.36
C SER A 504 1.97 13.22 7.24
N ARG A 505 1.80 13.81 6.05
CA ARG A 505 1.18 13.13 4.92
C ARG A 505 2.00 11.93 4.45
N GLN A 506 3.31 12.05 4.36
CA GLN A 506 4.20 10.96 3.94
C GLN A 506 4.20 9.76 4.88
N LEU A 507 3.93 9.97 6.17
CA LEU A 507 3.94 8.92 7.17
C LEU A 507 2.87 7.84 6.97
N HIS A 508 1.88 8.08 6.13
CA HIS A 508 0.92 7.05 5.70
C HIS A 508 1.55 5.88 4.92
N LEU A 509 2.78 6.02 4.45
CA LEU A 509 3.53 4.92 3.82
C LEU A 509 3.91 3.80 4.80
N TRP A 510 4.00 4.09 6.10
CA TRP A 510 4.46 3.14 7.11
C TRP A 510 3.31 2.50 7.86
N ARG A 511 3.36 1.18 7.97
CA ARG A 511 2.34 0.40 8.68
C ARG A 511 2.23 0.81 10.15
N GLY A 512 0.99 0.99 10.61
CA GLY A 512 0.68 1.30 12.00
C GLY A 512 0.94 2.74 12.42
N VAL A 513 1.43 3.60 11.51
CA VAL A 513 1.66 5.02 11.80
C VAL A 513 0.41 5.81 11.51
N PHE A 514 -0.07 6.52 12.54
CA PHE A 514 -1.21 7.46 12.47
C PHE A 514 -0.65 8.87 12.61
N PRO A 515 -0.47 9.59 11.50
CA PRO A 515 0.09 10.93 11.53
C PRO A 515 -0.92 11.95 12.09
N LEU A 516 -0.43 12.80 12.96
CA LEU A 516 -1.16 13.93 13.53
C LEU A 516 -0.40 15.22 13.25
N HIS A 517 -1.05 16.14 12.57
CA HIS A 517 -0.48 17.46 12.30
C HIS A 517 -0.83 18.42 13.44
N TYR A 518 0.18 18.79 14.24
CA TYR A 518 0.02 19.72 15.38
C TYR A 518 0.27 21.16 14.95
N LYS A 519 -0.79 21.97 14.91
CA LYS A 519 -0.79 23.33 14.34
C LYS A 519 -0.52 24.47 15.35
N ALA A 520 -0.64 24.18 16.66
CA ALA A 520 -0.45 25.24 17.66
C ALA A 520 0.99 25.80 17.64
N ASP A 521 1.15 27.05 18.06
CA ASP A 521 2.44 27.71 18.14
C ASP A 521 3.44 26.98 19.04
N ARG A 522 4.72 27.21 18.82
CA ARG A 522 5.77 26.63 19.64
C ARG A 522 5.81 27.30 20.99
N ASP A 523 5.79 26.52 22.06
CA ASP A 523 6.13 27.01 23.37
C ASP A 523 7.64 27.33 23.45
N LEU A 524 7.99 28.34 24.24
CA LEU A 524 9.38 28.73 24.50
C LEU A 524 10.09 27.65 25.32
N ASP A 525 9.37 27.06 26.27
CA ASP A 525 9.85 25.98 27.09
C ASP A 525 9.71 24.63 26.37
N TRP A 526 10.82 23.93 26.17
CA TRP A 526 10.81 22.67 25.43
C TRP A 526 10.01 21.54 26.10
N PRO A 527 10.15 21.28 27.43
CA PRO A 527 9.32 20.31 28.12
C PRO A 527 7.83 20.57 27.95
N THR A 528 7.39 21.80 28.15
CA THR A 528 6.00 22.22 27.98
C THR A 528 5.51 22.03 26.55
N ASP A 529 6.31 22.38 25.53
CA ASP A 529 5.96 22.17 24.12
C ASP A 529 5.81 20.68 23.78
N VAL A 530 6.63 19.81 24.36
CA VAL A 530 6.52 18.35 24.22
C VAL A 530 5.26 17.82 24.87
N ASP A 531 4.98 18.21 26.11
CA ASP A 531 3.81 17.74 26.85
C ASP A 531 2.49 18.23 26.20
N ASN A 532 2.47 19.45 25.67
CA ASN A 532 1.32 19.94 24.87
C ASN A 532 1.05 19.08 23.64
N ARG A 533 2.09 18.64 22.94
CA ARG A 533 1.93 17.73 21.78
C ARG A 533 1.47 16.35 22.20
N ILE A 534 1.99 15.81 23.30
CA ILE A 534 1.56 14.53 23.85
C ILE A 534 0.08 14.59 24.25
N ASN A 535 -0.33 15.63 24.98
CA ASN A 535 -1.72 15.86 25.40
C ASN A 535 -2.65 15.98 24.19
N TYR A 536 -2.22 16.69 23.12
CA TYR A 536 -2.94 16.72 21.86
C TYR A 536 -3.13 15.31 21.26
N GLY A 537 -2.08 14.51 21.22
CA GLY A 537 -2.16 13.12 20.73
C GLY A 537 -3.11 12.26 21.55
N ILE A 538 -3.11 12.42 22.87
CA ILE A 538 -4.04 11.73 23.78
C ILE A 538 -5.48 12.19 23.53
N SER A 539 -5.71 13.51 23.39
CA SER A 539 -7.05 14.06 23.10
C SER A 539 -7.61 13.49 21.80
N VAL A 540 -6.84 13.56 20.71
CA VAL A 540 -7.25 13.02 19.40
C VAL A 540 -7.50 11.50 19.50
N GLY A 541 -6.67 10.76 20.24
CA GLY A 541 -6.86 9.33 20.47
C GLY A 541 -8.16 9.02 21.21
N LYS A 542 -8.52 9.84 22.21
CA LYS A 542 -9.79 9.73 22.94
C LYS A 542 -10.99 10.07 22.06
N ASP A 543 -10.94 11.18 21.33
CA ASP A 543 -12.02 11.64 20.45
C ASP A 543 -12.34 10.61 19.35
N ARG A 544 -11.32 9.83 18.93
CA ARG A 544 -11.46 8.77 17.94
C ARG A 544 -11.72 7.39 18.55
N GLY A 545 -11.81 7.26 19.87
CA GLY A 545 -12.06 6.01 20.57
C GLY A 545 -10.88 5.03 20.58
N PHE A 546 -9.65 5.52 20.40
CA PHE A 546 -8.43 4.69 20.38
C PHE A 546 -7.70 4.67 21.71
N ILE A 547 -7.89 5.68 22.55
CA ILE A 547 -7.28 5.82 23.87
C ILE A 547 -8.42 6.08 24.86
N HIS A 548 -8.36 5.42 26.00
CA HIS A 548 -9.31 5.58 27.08
C HIS A 548 -8.62 6.06 28.36
N LYS A 549 -9.39 6.58 29.29
CA LYS A 549 -8.87 6.89 30.63
C LYS A 549 -8.35 5.62 31.30
N GLY A 550 -7.16 5.71 31.88
CA GLY A 550 -6.49 4.57 32.53
C GLY A 550 -5.63 3.73 31.58
N ASP A 551 -5.67 3.96 30.26
CA ASP A 551 -4.84 3.23 29.31
C ASP A 551 -3.34 3.50 29.53
N THR A 552 -2.53 2.45 29.44
CA THR A 552 -1.07 2.57 29.42
C THR A 552 -0.59 3.01 28.05
N LEU A 553 0.25 4.04 28.00
CA LEU A 553 0.80 4.61 26.78
C LEU A 553 2.34 4.63 26.84
N VAL A 554 2.99 4.30 25.73
CA VAL A 554 4.42 4.49 25.56
C VAL A 554 4.67 5.80 24.83
N VAL A 555 5.48 6.69 25.40
CA VAL A 555 5.78 8.01 24.85
C VAL A 555 7.23 8.09 24.43
N ILE A 556 7.49 8.54 23.20
CA ILE A 556 8.84 8.70 22.65
C ILE A 556 9.06 10.15 22.24
N THR A 557 10.13 10.72 22.74
CA THR A 557 10.49 12.13 22.48
C THR A 557 12.00 12.31 22.29
N GLY A 558 12.39 13.48 21.86
CA GLY A 558 13.76 13.97 21.95
C GLY A 558 13.97 14.78 23.22
N TRP A 559 15.20 14.86 23.69
CA TRP A 559 15.58 15.66 24.87
C TRP A 559 15.74 17.15 24.59
N ARG A 560 15.84 17.55 23.32
CA ARG A 560 15.94 18.96 22.87
C ARG A 560 15.28 19.19 21.51
N LYS A 561 15.13 20.47 21.14
CA LYS A 561 14.59 20.90 19.84
C LYS A 561 15.44 20.40 18.67
N GLY A 562 14.81 20.07 17.54
CA GLY A 562 15.45 19.70 16.29
C GLY A 562 15.39 18.20 15.96
N ALA A 563 15.93 17.85 14.80
CA ALA A 563 16.00 16.48 14.31
C ALA A 563 17.18 15.71 14.93
N GLY A 564 17.09 14.37 14.97
CA GLY A 564 18.18 13.50 15.41
C GLY A 564 18.35 13.33 16.93
N HIS A 565 17.42 13.85 17.73
CA HIS A 565 17.53 13.85 19.20
C HIS A 565 16.57 12.89 19.91
N THR A 566 15.95 11.96 19.20
CA THR A 566 15.05 10.93 19.76
C THR A 566 15.85 9.99 20.66
N ASN A 567 15.63 10.07 21.99
CA ASN A 567 16.39 9.29 22.97
C ASN A 567 15.64 9.06 24.30
N THR A 568 14.38 9.49 24.40
CA THR A 568 13.62 9.42 25.64
C THR A 568 12.40 8.55 25.44
N LEU A 569 12.23 7.56 26.33
CA LEU A 569 11.06 6.71 26.43
C LEU A 569 10.43 6.90 27.81
N ARG A 570 9.12 7.15 27.86
CA ARG A 570 8.33 7.22 29.09
C ARG A 570 7.12 6.29 28.96
N ILE A 571 6.71 5.69 30.06
CA ILE A 571 5.43 4.97 30.18
C ILE A 571 4.52 5.83 31.04
N ILE A 572 3.35 6.16 30.56
CA ILE A 572 2.38 7.00 31.25
C ILE A 572 1.00 6.33 31.25
N ILE A 573 0.15 6.75 32.17
CA ILE A 573 -1.27 6.38 32.18
C ILE A 573 -2.07 7.53 31.59
N SER A 574 -3.01 7.22 30.69
CA SER A 574 -3.91 8.20 30.09
C SER A 574 -4.79 8.84 31.17
N PRO A 575 -4.79 10.19 31.33
CA PRO A 575 -5.55 10.90 32.35
C PRO A 575 -7.06 10.72 32.21
#